data_6242b95109b488d03b0447c9a169e1ed
#
_entry.id   6242b95109b488d03b0447c9a169e1ed
#
_cell.length_a   1.000
_cell.length_b   1.000
_cell.length_c   1.000
_cell.angle_alpha   90.00
_cell.angle_beta   90.00
_cell.angle_gamma   90.00
#
_symmetry.space_group_name_H-M   'P 1'
#
loop_
_entity.id
_entity.type
_entity.pdbx_description
1 polymer ?
#
loop_
_entity_poly.entity_id
_entity_poly.type
_entity_poly.pdbx_seq_one_letter_code
_entity_poly.pdbx_strand_id
1 'polypeptide(L)'
;ALIISTGNKKARPIGYAVQAGNQNSPWTSRNMGILGTILLVFIVVHMGDFWWKYHNADLPYAKYEISLDNPNDIQVSELPYDANRLVHSEITDLQAGKKIVVSKDLYKIVNNAFQTWWYVLLYVIAMAALSFHLIHGFRSAFQTIGWNNNRYLPLVRFIGVWVFGVLVPLAFAAMPLYFFFK
;
A
#
# COMPACT_ATOMS: atom_id res chain seq x y z
N ALA A 1 26.21 -34.41 -6.58
CA ALA A 1 24.82 -34.61 -6.28
C ALA A 1 24.58 -36.10 -6.14
N LEU A 2 24.06 -36.46 -5.04
CA LEU A 2 23.76 -37.82 -4.79
C LEU A 2 22.62 -38.26 -5.68
N ILE A 3 22.92 -39.22 -6.48
CA ILE A 3 21.93 -39.76 -7.37
C ILE A 3 21.11 -40.76 -6.59
N ILE A 4 19.91 -40.46 -6.45
CA ILE A 4 19.00 -41.34 -5.85
C ILE A 4 18.67 -42.40 -6.82
N SER A 5 18.72 -43.56 -6.34
CA SER A 5 18.14 -44.69 -7.00
C SER A 5 16.73 -44.33 -7.48
N THR A 6 16.49 -44.47 -8.72
CA THR A 6 15.23 -44.14 -9.38
C THR A 6 14.05 -44.88 -8.80
N GLY A 7 14.28 -46.04 -8.19
CA GLY A 7 13.23 -46.79 -7.50
C GLY A 7 12.99 -46.36 -6.07
N ASN A 8 13.94 -45.71 -5.47
CA ASN A 8 13.85 -45.32 -4.05
C ASN A 8 13.42 -43.87 -3.87
N LYS A 9 12.14 -43.65 -3.81
CA LYS A 9 11.59 -42.32 -3.61
C LYS A 9 11.97 -41.68 -2.26
N LYS A 10 12.52 -42.45 -1.31
CA LYS A 10 12.92 -41.96 0.00
C LYS A 10 14.31 -41.33 0.00
N ALA A 11 15.15 -41.71 -0.94
CA ALA A 11 16.54 -41.27 -1.00
C ALA A 11 16.80 -40.40 -2.22
N ARG A 12 16.04 -39.37 -2.41
CA ARG A 12 16.27 -38.40 -3.49
C ARG A 12 17.47 -37.51 -3.18
N PRO A 13 18.34 -37.20 -4.13
CA PRO A 13 19.41 -36.24 -3.94
C PRO A 13 18.79 -34.87 -3.62
N ILE A 14 19.48 -34.14 -2.77
CA ILE A 14 19.09 -32.77 -2.44
C ILE A 14 18.90 -31.91 -3.70
N GLY A 15 19.80 -32.03 -4.68
CA GLY A 15 19.69 -31.32 -5.94
C GLY A 15 18.43 -31.65 -6.73
N TYR A 16 18.04 -32.93 -6.76
CA TYR A 16 16.79 -33.32 -7.40
C TYR A 16 15.54 -32.80 -6.68
N ALA A 17 15.56 -32.80 -5.36
CA ALA A 17 14.44 -32.25 -4.59
C ALA A 17 14.27 -30.75 -4.81
N VAL A 18 15.37 -30.01 -4.92
CA VAL A 18 15.35 -28.57 -5.22
C VAL A 18 14.81 -28.33 -6.64
N GLN A 19 15.26 -29.09 -7.63
CA GLN A 19 14.74 -28.97 -9.00
C GLN A 19 13.26 -29.30 -9.09
N ALA A 20 12.83 -30.38 -8.47
CA ALA A 20 11.41 -30.76 -8.45
C ALA A 20 10.55 -29.72 -7.75
N GLY A 21 11.03 -29.19 -6.63
CA GLY A 21 10.36 -28.09 -5.91
C GLY A 21 10.24 -26.84 -6.78
N ASN A 22 11.29 -26.47 -7.49
CA ASN A 22 11.29 -25.30 -8.35
C ASN A 22 10.39 -25.45 -9.57
N GLN A 23 10.31 -26.64 -10.16
CA GLN A 23 9.43 -26.93 -11.30
C GLN A 23 7.94 -26.98 -10.93
N ASN A 24 7.64 -27.44 -9.73
CA ASN A 24 6.26 -27.60 -9.25
C ASN A 24 5.73 -26.38 -8.46
N SER A 25 6.55 -25.36 -8.26
CA SER A 25 6.13 -24.15 -7.57
C SER A 25 5.24 -23.27 -8.47
N PRO A 26 4.16 -22.70 -7.96
CA PRO A 26 3.34 -21.75 -8.70
C PRO A 26 4.17 -20.54 -9.14
N TRP A 27 3.77 -19.93 -10.25
CA TRP A 27 4.47 -18.78 -10.83
C TRP A 27 4.74 -17.65 -9.82
N THR A 28 3.76 -17.35 -8.98
CA THR A 28 3.86 -16.34 -7.92
C THR A 28 4.99 -16.63 -6.94
N SER A 29 5.14 -17.89 -6.53
CA SER A 29 6.21 -18.31 -5.62
C SER A 29 7.60 -18.14 -6.25
N ARG A 30 7.74 -18.48 -7.54
CA ARG A 30 9.01 -18.35 -8.26
C ARG A 30 9.42 -16.90 -8.50
N ASN A 31 8.44 -16.01 -8.70
CA ASN A 31 8.68 -14.60 -9.01
C ASN A 31 8.51 -13.68 -7.80
N MET A 32 8.51 -14.22 -6.59
CA MET A 32 8.28 -13.45 -5.37
C MET A 32 9.31 -12.34 -5.16
N GLY A 33 10.57 -12.59 -5.54
CA GLY A 33 11.62 -11.58 -5.51
C GLY A 33 11.32 -10.39 -6.44
N ILE A 34 10.86 -10.68 -7.66
CA ILE A 34 10.48 -9.63 -8.64
C ILE A 34 9.29 -8.83 -8.11
N LEU A 35 8.25 -9.51 -7.62
CA LEU A 35 7.08 -8.83 -7.04
C LEU A 35 7.48 -7.94 -5.84
N GLY A 36 8.36 -8.44 -4.97
CA GLY A 36 8.88 -7.66 -3.84
C GLY A 36 9.71 -6.45 -4.28
N THR A 37 10.51 -6.59 -5.33
CA THR A 37 11.29 -5.47 -5.90
C THR A 37 10.38 -4.39 -6.50
N ILE A 38 9.33 -4.78 -7.24
CA ILE A 38 8.33 -3.84 -7.77
C ILE A 38 7.69 -3.05 -6.63
N LEU A 39 7.30 -3.72 -5.54
CA LEU A 39 6.70 -3.07 -4.38
C LEU A 39 7.71 -2.17 -3.65
N LEU A 40 8.97 -2.58 -3.54
CA LEU A 40 10.00 -1.74 -2.93
C LEU A 40 10.19 -0.43 -3.70
N VAL A 41 10.33 -0.52 -5.03
CA VAL A 41 10.42 0.67 -5.90
C VAL A 41 9.17 1.53 -5.77
N PHE A 42 8.00 0.92 -5.77
CA PHE A 42 6.74 1.64 -5.56
C PHE A 42 6.71 2.40 -4.22
N ILE A 43 7.12 1.76 -3.11
CA ILE A 43 7.15 2.40 -1.78
C ILE A 43 8.10 3.60 -1.79
N VAL A 44 9.28 3.48 -2.40
CA VAL A 44 10.26 4.59 -2.49
C VAL A 44 9.66 5.77 -3.27
N VAL A 45 9.05 5.52 -4.42
CA VAL A 45 8.37 6.55 -5.23
C VAL A 45 7.21 7.16 -4.45
N HIS A 46 6.36 6.34 -3.85
CA HIS A 46 5.23 6.79 -3.05
C HIS A 46 5.64 7.70 -1.88
N MET A 47 6.67 7.30 -1.14
CA MET A 47 7.21 8.12 -0.05
C MET A 47 7.83 9.42 -0.56
N GLY A 48 8.57 9.37 -1.68
CA GLY A 48 9.16 10.56 -2.29
C GLY A 48 8.11 11.56 -2.76
N ASP A 49 7.05 11.07 -3.40
CA ASP A 49 6.03 11.96 -3.98
C ASP A 49 5.04 12.52 -2.95
N PHE A 50 4.77 11.82 -1.87
CA PHE A 50 3.81 12.29 -0.88
C PHE A 50 4.49 12.72 0.42
N TRP A 51 5.16 11.82 1.13
CA TRP A 51 5.74 12.13 2.43
C TRP A 51 6.88 13.16 2.32
N TRP A 52 7.81 12.95 1.39
CA TRP A 52 8.94 13.85 1.21
C TRP A 52 8.50 15.24 0.76
N LYS A 53 7.62 15.32 -0.24
CA LYS A 53 7.08 16.61 -0.71
C LYS A 53 6.29 17.32 0.36
N TYR A 54 5.48 16.59 1.13
CA TYR A 54 4.71 17.18 2.21
C TYR A 54 5.60 17.88 3.25
N HIS A 55 6.75 17.29 3.59
CA HIS A 55 7.64 17.86 4.61
C HIS A 55 8.61 18.89 4.08
N ASN A 56 9.10 18.74 2.84
CA ASN A 56 10.23 19.53 2.33
C ASN A 56 9.88 20.48 1.19
N ALA A 57 8.74 20.34 0.53
CA ALA A 57 8.36 21.23 -0.57
C ALA A 57 7.66 22.49 -0.08
N ASP A 58 7.78 23.56 -0.89
CA ASP A 58 7.11 24.85 -0.69
C ASP A 58 5.63 24.77 -1.12
N LEU A 59 4.83 24.09 -0.32
CA LEU A 59 3.43 23.85 -0.59
C LEU A 59 2.55 24.90 0.08
N PRO A 60 1.44 25.30 -0.54
CA PRO A 60 0.47 26.16 0.10
C PRO A 60 -0.16 25.47 1.31
N TYR A 61 -0.74 26.25 2.20
CA TYR A 61 -1.47 25.77 3.35
C TYR A 61 -2.96 25.85 3.10
N ALA A 62 -3.70 24.85 3.56
CA ALA A 62 -5.14 24.91 3.69
C ALA A 62 -5.49 25.37 5.12
N LYS A 63 -6.26 26.46 5.22
CA LYS A 63 -6.83 26.99 6.46
C LYS A 63 -8.28 26.54 6.55
N TYR A 64 -8.60 25.76 7.55
CA TYR A 64 -9.95 25.32 7.88
C TYR A 64 -10.48 26.15 9.05
N GLU A 65 -11.57 26.87 8.82
CA GLU A 65 -12.31 27.56 9.88
C GLU A 65 -13.56 26.75 10.19
N ILE A 66 -13.60 26.15 11.36
CA ILE A 66 -14.68 25.29 11.83
C ILE A 66 -15.44 26.06 12.88
N SER A 67 -16.75 26.29 12.68
CA SER A 67 -17.60 26.89 13.68
C SER A 67 -17.78 25.99 14.90
N LEU A 68 -17.63 26.51 16.11
CA LEU A 68 -17.86 25.75 17.33
C LEU A 68 -19.35 25.46 17.58
N ASP A 69 -20.24 26.31 17.06
CA ASP A 69 -21.68 26.12 17.17
C ASP A 69 -22.23 25.11 16.16
N ASN A 70 -21.60 25.01 14.97
CA ASN A 70 -21.99 24.07 13.94
C ASN A 70 -20.74 23.44 13.30
N PRO A 71 -20.28 22.25 13.75
CA PRO A 71 -19.07 21.60 13.23
C PRO A 71 -19.12 21.22 11.75
N ASN A 72 -20.30 21.24 11.12
CA ASN A 72 -20.46 20.97 9.67
C ASN A 72 -20.23 22.24 8.82
N ASP A 73 -20.22 23.42 9.42
CA ASP A 73 -19.87 24.67 8.72
C ASP A 73 -18.36 24.84 8.73
N ILE A 74 -17.72 24.32 7.67
CA ILE A 74 -16.28 24.35 7.46
C ILE A 74 -15.98 25.27 6.28
N GLN A 75 -15.31 26.38 6.54
CA GLN A 75 -14.78 27.24 5.50
C GLN A 75 -13.32 26.90 5.22
N VAL A 76 -12.98 26.68 3.95
CA VAL A 76 -11.62 26.35 3.54
C VAL A 76 -11.06 27.50 2.72
N SER A 77 -9.91 28.01 3.12
CA SER A 77 -9.15 29.03 2.38
C SER A 77 -7.71 28.59 2.17
N GLU A 78 -7.13 28.96 1.03
CA GLU A 78 -5.73 28.67 0.72
C GLU A 78 -4.84 29.81 1.25
N LEU A 79 -3.74 29.45 1.90
CA LEU A 79 -2.72 30.40 2.35
C LEU A 79 -1.41 30.11 1.58
N PRO A 80 -0.63 31.16 1.21
CA PRO A 80 0.64 30.98 0.57
C PRO A 80 1.64 30.26 1.48
N TYR A 81 2.64 29.64 0.86
CA TYR A 81 3.76 29.05 1.59
C TYR A 81 4.48 30.09 2.44
N ASP A 82 4.81 29.70 3.67
CA ASP A 82 5.63 30.49 4.59
C ASP A 82 6.59 29.55 5.31
N ALA A 83 7.89 29.78 5.14
CA ALA A 83 8.95 28.96 5.72
C ALA A 83 8.96 28.95 7.25
N ASN A 84 8.43 30.01 7.88
CA ASN A 84 8.36 30.12 9.35
C ASN A 84 7.11 29.46 9.93
N ARG A 85 6.20 29.00 9.10
CA ARG A 85 4.96 28.39 9.53
C ARG A 85 5.14 26.90 9.80
N LEU A 86 4.54 26.41 10.87
CA LEU A 86 4.52 24.99 11.19
C LEU A 86 3.73 24.22 10.11
N VAL A 87 4.13 22.97 9.88
CA VAL A 87 3.43 22.07 8.94
C VAL A 87 1.95 21.88 9.30
N HIS A 88 1.68 21.89 10.60
CA HIS A 88 0.32 21.81 11.14
C HIS A 88 0.20 22.69 12.38
N SER A 89 -0.87 23.47 12.49
CA SER A 89 -1.19 24.26 13.68
C SER A 89 -2.69 24.31 13.91
N GLU A 90 -3.08 24.23 15.16
CA GLU A 90 -4.48 24.38 15.60
C GLU A 90 -4.57 25.54 16.60
N ILE A 91 -5.49 26.43 16.38
CA ILE A 91 -5.79 27.56 17.25
C ILE A 91 -7.30 27.62 17.47
N THR A 92 -7.73 27.59 18.71
CA THR A 92 -9.14 27.78 19.05
C THR A 92 -9.35 29.23 19.50
N ASP A 93 -10.10 29.97 18.72
CA ASP A 93 -10.51 31.33 19.05
C ASP A 93 -11.89 31.27 19.70
N LEU A 94 -11.89 31.34 21.02
CA LEU A 94 -13.11 31.32 21.83
C LEU A 94 -13.92 32.59 21.69
N GLN A 95 -13.31 33.74 21.35
CA GLN A 95 -14.01 35.01 21.17
C GLN A 95 -14.75 35.02 19.83
N ALA A 96 -14.15 34.45 18.79
CA ALA A 96 -14.76 34.31 17.48
C ALA A 96 -15.67 33.06 17.36
N GLY A 97 -15.70 32.17 18.36
CA GLY A 97 -16.44 30.92 18.32
C GLY A 97 -15.99 29.96 17.22
N LYS A 98 -14.72 30.02 16.85
CA LYS A 98 -14.16 29.25 15.72
C LYS A 98 -12.89 28.48 16.11
N LYS A 99 -12.76 27.27 15.59
CA LYS A 99 -11.51 26.53 15.60
C LYS A 99 -10.82 26.71 14.25
N ILE A 100 -9.59 27.20 14.26
CA ILE A 100 -8.77 27.40 13.07
C ILE A 100 -7.73 26.30 13.01
N VAL A 101 -7.73 25.52 11.93
CA VAL A 101 -6.74 24.49 11.65
C VAL A 101 -6.01 24.88 10.37
N VAL A 102 -4.69 24.98 10.45
CA VAL A 102 -3.84 25.27 9.30
C VAL A 102 -2.90 24.10 9.11
N SER A 103 -2.91 23.52 7.91
CA SER A 103 -2.02 22.43 7.53
C SER A 103 -1.57 22.57 6.08
N LYS A 104 -0.41 22.00 5.73
CA LYS A 104 -0.01 21.92 4.32
C LYS A 104 -1.05 21.12 3.54
N ASP A 105 -1.37 21.57 2.32
CA ASP A 105 -2.45 21.00 1.50
C ASP A 105 -2.01 19.68 0.83
N LEU A 106 -2.18 18.58 1.55
CA LEU A 106 -1.93 17.23 1.04
C LEU A 106 -2.91 16.84 -0.06
N TYR A 107 -4.16 17.33 -0.01
CA TYR A 107 -5.17 17.04 -1.03
C TYR A 107 -4.71 17.53 -2.41
N LYS A 108 -4.14 18.71 -2.48
CA LYS A 108 -3.63 19.31 -3.72
C LYS A 108 -2.47 18.46 -4.29
N ILE A 109 -1.57 17.95 -3.45
CA ILE A 109 -0.50 17.05 -3.89
C ILE A 109 -1.08 15.79 -4.52
N VAL A 110 -2.00 15.14 -3.82
CA VAL A 110 -2.64 13.88 -4.26
C VAL A 110 -3.42 14.09 -5.54
N ASN A 111 -4.24 15.15 -5.60
CA ASN A 111 -5.02 15.48 -6.79
C ASN A 111 -4.12 15.72 -8.01
N ASN A 112 -3.09 16.54 -7.88
CA ASN A 112 -2.17 16.83 -8.96
C ASN A 112 -1.40 15.58 -9.44
N ALA A 113 -0.99 14.73 -8.54
CA ALA A 113 -0.27 13.49 -8.88
C ALA A 113 -1.14 12.55 -9.72
N PHE A 114 -2.41 12.38 -9.36
CA PHE A 114 -3.30 11.44 -10.03
C PHE A 114 -4.06 12.02 -11.25
N GLN A 115 -3.84 13.28 -11.61
CA GLN A 115 -4.27 13.79 -12.93
C GLN A 115 -3.45 13.21 -14.10
N THR A 116 -2.32 12.59 -13.82
CA THR A 116 -1.43 12.04 -14.84
C THR A 116 -1.71 10.54 -15.04
N TRP A 117 -2.21 10.15 -16.22
CA TRP A 117 -2.67 8.79 -16.51
C TRP A 117 -1.60 7.68 -16.30
N TRP A 118 -0.34 7.94 -16.71
CA TRP A 118 0.73 6.96 -16.54
C TRP A 118 1.11 6.73 -15.08
N TYR A 119 0.94 7.75 -14.24
CA TYR A 119 1.17 7.66 -12.79
C TYR A 119 0.09 6.78 -12.13
N VAL A 120 -1.18 6.97 -12.51
CA VAL A 120 -2.29 6.10 -12.08
C VAL A 120 -2.04 4.65 -12.52
N LEU A 121 -1.60 4.45 -13.76
CA LEU A 121 -1.27 3.11 -14.27
C LEU A 121 -0.17 2.44 -13.44
N LEU A 122 0.88 3.17 -13.06
CA LEU A 122 1.95 2.68 -12.20
C LEU A 122 1.38 2.19 -10.85
N TYR A 123 0.47 2.96 -10.25
CA TYR A 123 -0.19 2.56 -9.00
C TYR A 123 -1.05 1.31 -9.15
N VAL A 124 -1.83 1.22 -10.21
CA VAL A 124 -2.66 0.03 -10.48
C VAL A 124 -1.80 -1.22 -10.68
N ILE A 125 -0.69 -1.12 -11.41
CA ILE A 125 0.26 -2.23 -11.59
C ILE A 125 0.89 -2.62 -10.25
N ALA A 126 1.28 -1.64 -9.42
CA ALA A 126 1.81 -1.91 -8.09
C ALA A 126 0.78 -2.61 -7.19
N MET A 127 -0.50 -2.21 -7.25
CA MET A 127 -1.57 -2.88 -6.49
C MET A 127 -1.83 -4.31 -6.99
N ALA A 128 -1.70 -4.58 -8.29
CA ALA A 128 -1.73 -5.93 -8.82
C ALA A 128 -0.55 -6.78 -8.29
N ALA A 129 0.66 -6.24 -8.28
CA ALA A 129 1.83 -6.89 -7.69
C ALA A 129 1.63 -7.13 -6.18
N LEU A 130 1.05 -6.17 -5.46
CA LEU A 130 0.70 -6.29 -4.04
C LEU A 130 -0.28 -7.44 -3.80
N SER A 131 -1.31 -7.58 -4.63
CA SER A 131 -2.27 -8.68 -4.54
C SER A 131 -1.56 -10.05 -4.53
N PHE A 132 -0.74 -10.32 -5.54
CA PHE A 132 0.00 -11.59 -5.62
C PHE A 132 0.98 -11.76 -4.46
N HIS A 133 1.64 -10.69 -4.05
CA HIS A 133 2.58 -10.72 -2.92
C HIS A 133 1.89 -11.07 -1.61
N LEU A 134 0.74 -10.46 -1.35
CA LEU A 134 -0.04 -10.71 -0.14
C LEU A 134 -0.66 -12.12 -0.10
N ILE A 135 -1.21 -12.61 -1.21
CA ILE A 135 -1.76 -13.97 -1.29
C ILE A 135 -0.68 -15.00 -0.93
N HIS A 136 0.50 -14.84 -1.52
CA HIS A 136 1.61 -15.75 -1.26
C HIS A 136 2.16 -15.59 0.16
N GLY A 137 2.43 -14.37 0.59
CA GLY A 137 3.00 -14.07 1.90
C GLY A 137 2.10 -14.52 3.04
N PHE A 138 0.79 -14.25 2.95
CA PHE A 138 -0.19 -14.67 3.94
C PHE A 138 -0.20 -16.20 4.11
N ARG A 139 -0.30 -16.92 2.99
CA ARG A 139 -0.29 -18.39 3.02
C ARG A 139 1.03 -18.94 3.57
N SER A 140 2.16 -18.38 3.17
CA SER A 140 3.48 -18.79 3.63
C SER A 140 3.66 -18.55 5.13
N ALA A 141 3.15 -17.44 5.68
CA ALA A 141 3.22 -17.13 7.10
C ALA A 141 2.54 -18.21 7.94
N PHE A 142 1.33 -18.65 7.58
CA PHE A 142 0.62 -19.71 8.31
C PHE A 142 1.32 -21.08 8.21
N GLN A 143 1.98 -21.35 7.07
CA GLN A 143 2.79 -22.55 6.92
C GLN A 143 4.02 -22.52 7.85
N THR A 144 4.67 -21.37 7.98
CA THR A 144 5.85 -21.19 8.83
C THR A 144 5.52 -21.32 10.32
N ILE A 145 4.36 -20.79 10.75
CA ILE A 145 3.88 -20.90 12.14
C ILE A 145 3.40 -22.33 12.46
N GLY A 146 3.25 -23.19 11.46
CA GLY A 146 2.78 -24.56 11.66
C GLY A 146 1.25 -24.72 11.70
N TRP A 147 0.50 -23.65 11.44
CA TRP A 147 -0.96 -23.70 11.34
C TRP A 147 -1.42 -24.24 9.98
N ASN A 148 -0.89 -25.39 9.62
CA ASN A 148 -1.14 -26.05 8.34
C ASN A 148 -2.11 -27.25 8.48
N ASN A 149 -3.05 -27.17 9.41
CA ASN A 149 -4.06 -28.20 9.61
C ASN A 149 -5.16 -28.08 8.54
N ASN A 150 -5.57 -29.23 7.99
CA ASN A 150 -6.64 -29.30 6.98
C ASN A 150 -7.97 -28.67 7.44
N ARG A 151 -8.20 -28.55 8.74
CA ARG A 151 -9.40 -27.93 9.31
C ARG A 151 -9.43 -26.41 9.10
N TYR A 152 -8.28 -25.73 9.21
CA TYR A 152 -8.18 -24.26 9.13
C TYR A 152 -7.70 -23.78 7.76
N LEU A 153 -7.08 -24.65 7.00
CA LEU A 153 -6.51 -24.30 5.69
C LEU A 153 -7.52 -23.67 4.70
N PRO A 154 -8.80 -24.11 4.61
CA PRO A 154 -9.78 -23.46 3.75
C PRO A 154 -10.07 -22.02 4.16
N LEU A 155 -10.17 -21.75 5.47
CA LEU A 155 -10.39 -20.40 6.01
C LEU A 155 -9.19 -19.48 5.73
N VAL A 156 -7.97 -19.98 5.98
CA VAL A 156 -6.73 -19.25 5.68
C VAL A 156 -6.64 -18.91 4.19
N ARG A 157 -7.00 -19.85 3.32
CA ARG A 157 -7.04 -19.60 1.87
C ARG A 157 -8.09 -18.56 1.50
N PHE A 158 -9.28 -18.67 2.06
CA PHE A 158 -10.37 -17.72 1.79
C PHE A 158 -9.96 -16.29 2.20
N ILE A 159 -9.48 -16.10 3.42
CA ILE A 159 -9.02 -14.79 3.92
C ILE A 159 -7.83 -14.30 3.09
N GLY A 160 -6.84 -15.14 2.82
CA GLY A 160 -5.66 -14.79 2.04
C GLY A 160 -6.00 -14.31 0.63
N VAL A 161 -6.95 -14.93 -0.05
CA VAL A 161 -7.35 -14.56 -1.41
C VAL A 161 -8.30 -13.37 -1.40
N TRP A 162 -9.40 -13.44 -0.66
CA TRP A 162 -10.47 -12.45 -0.76
C TRP A 162 -10.19 -11.17 0.02
N VAL A 163 -9.64 -11.26 1.22
CA VAL A 163 -9.34 -10.07 2.02
C VAL A 163 -8.02 -9.45 1.57
N PHE A 164 -6.92 -10.20 1.66
CA PHE A 164 -5.59 -9.66 1.38
C PHE A 164 -5.26 -9.60 -0.12
N GLY A 165 -5.79 -10.52 -0.93
CA GLY A 165 -5.51 -10.53 -2.35
C GLY A 165 -6.44 -9.68 -3.20
N VAL A 166 -7.69 -9.47 -2.78
CA VAL A 166 -8.69 -8.73 -3.56
C VAL A 166 -9.09 -7.44 -2.87
N LEU A 167 -9.67 -7.52 -1.67
CA LEU A 167 -10.27 -6.36 -1.01
C LEU A 167 -9.24 -5.26 -0.73
N VAL A 168 -8.12 -5.60 -0.12
CA VAL A 168 -7.08 -4.63 0.26
C VAL A 168 -6.45 -3.96 -0.97
N PRO A 169 -5.95 -4.67 -2.00
CA PRO A 169 -5.39 -4.03 -3.18
C PRO A 169 -6.41 -3.20 -3.97
N LEU A 170 -7.68 -3.63 -4.04
CA LEU A 170 -8.74 -2.86 -4.69
C LEU A 170 -9.06 -1.57 -3.93
N ALA A 171 -9.09 -1.62 -2.59
CA ALA A 171 -9.31 -0.42 -1.77
C ALA A 171 -8.19 0.62 -1.99
N PHE A 172 -6.94 0.18 -2.07
CA PHE A 172 -5.82 1.07 -2.39
C PHE A 172 -5.83 1.57 -3.83
N ALA A 173 -6.24 0.74 -4.80
CA ALA A 173 -6.35 1.15 -6.20
C ALA A 173 -7.53 2.11 -6.45
N ALA A 174 -8.56 2.05 -5.63
CA ALA A 174 -9.73 2.92 -5.75
C ALA A 174 -9.38 4.41 -5.59
N MET A 175 -8.40 4.73 -4.74
CA MET A 175 -7.99 6.11 -4.50
C MET A 175 -7.42 6.80 -5.76
N PRO A 176 -6.35 6.31 -6.42
CA PRO A 176 -5.83 6.91 -7.65
C PRO A 176 -6.87 6.94 -8.77
N LEU A 177 -7.70 5.92 -8.89
CA LEU A 177 -8.77 5.89 -9.89
C LEU A 177 -9.84 6.95 -9.61
N TYR A 178 -10.25 7.11 -8.36
CA TYR A 178 -11.21 8.15 -7.99
C TYR A 178 -10.71 9.57 -8.35
N PHE A 179 -9.45 9.89 -8.03
CA PHE A 179 -8.89 11.20 -8.34
C PHE A 179 -8.67 11.42 -9.84
N PHE A 180 -8.44 10.35 -10.60
CA PHE A 180 -8.27 10.43 -12.04
C PHE A 180 -9.59 10.71 -12.79
N PHE A 181 -10.71 10.13 -12.32
CA PHE A 181 -12.01 10.30 -12.96
C PHE A 181 -12.84 11.47 -12.40
N LYS A 182 -12.38 12.12 -11.35
CA LYS A 182 -13.02 13.32 -10.77
C LYS A 182 -12.66 14.57 -11.55
#